data_afbce4b1d56fc844a7992268cdc33879
#
_entry.id   afbce4b1d56fc844a7992268cdc33879
#
_cell.length_a   1.000
_cell.length_b   1.000
_cell.length_c   1.000
_cell.angle_alpha   90.00
_cell.angle_beta   90.00
_cell.angle_gamma   90.00
#
_symmetry.space_group_name_H-M   'P 1'
#
loop_
_entity.id
_entity.type
_entity.pdbx_description
1 polymer ?
#
loop_
_entity_poly.entity_id
_entity_poly.type
_entity_poly.pdbx_seq_one_letter_code
_entity_poly.pdbx_strand_id
1 'polypeptide(L)'
;MITRDEHCVVACAEALRGSGEILVSPFGIIPPIAARLARLTFEPDIVLTDGEARALTTDGDVEAWFPFRYVFDLLSSGRRHVFMMPVQIDRFGNMNLSSIGDHAKPKVQVIGSRGAPGNTVNHATSYWVPKHSPRVFVDKVDFVSGVGTDRGGLPKFVITNLGVFDFETPNGSMRVRSLHPGVRIDEVRENTGFDLTGGDDMTRDPTEEELRLIREVLDPDDRRKAEL
;
A
#
# COMPACT_ATOMS: atom_id res chain seq x y z
N MET A 1 18.53 10.00 14.31
CA MET A 1 17.40 10.77 13.75
C MET A 1 16.54 9.79 12.96
N ILE A 2 15.24 9.84 13.13
CA ILE A 2 14.28 9.01 12.38
C ILE A 2 14.05 9.66 11.01
N THR A 3 14.02 8.86 9.95
CA THR A 3 13.86 9.33 8.56
C THR A 3 12.45 9.13 8.04
N ARG A 4 12.08 9.80 6.95
CA ARG A 4 10.77 9.71 6.32
C ARG A 4 10.46 8.28 5.83
N ASP A 5 11.44 7.62 5.22
CA ASP A 5 11.34 6.25 4.75
C ASP A 5 11.08 5.26 5.90
N GLU A 6 11.65 5.49 7.09
CA GLU A 6 11.39 4.67 8.28
C GLU A 6 9.96 4.84 8.81
N HIS A 7 9.42 6.07 8.79
CA HIS A 7 7.99 6.28 9.09
C HIS A 7 7.09 5.55 8.07
N CYS A 8 7.44 5.57 6.79
CA CYS A 8 6.69 4.86 5.75
C CYS A 8 6.73 3.33 5.97
N VAL A 9 7.89 2.76 6.37
CA VAL A 9 7.99 1.34 6.71
C VAL A 9 7.04 0.99 7.86
N VAL A 10 7.10 1.77 8.95
CA VAL A 10 6.23 1.52 10.12
C VAL A 10 4.75 1.72 9.77
N ALA A 11 4.41 2.73 8.99
CA ALA A 11 3.02 2.96 8.56
C ALA A 11 2.48 1.80 7.70
N CYS A 12 3.29 1.25 6.80
CA CYS A 12 2.93 0.05 6.02
C CYS A 12 2.82 -1.19 6.92
N ALA A 13 3.68 -1.34 7.92
CA ALA A 13 3.59 -2.45 8.89
C ALA A 13 2.30 -2.35 9.72
N GLU A 14 1.95 -1.15 10.21
CA GLU A 14 0.71 -0.91 10.97
C GLU A 14 -0.56 -1.23 10.15
N ALA A 15 -0.53 -1.09 8.84
CA ALA A 15 -1.65 -1.48 7.99
C ALA A 15 -1.98 -2.98 8.05
N LEU A 16 -1.05 -3.80 8.52
CA LEU A 16 -1.21 -5.25 8.72
C LEU A 16 -1.68 -5.61 10.13
N ARG A 17 -1.72 -4.66 11.07
CA ARG A 17 -2.10 -4.92 12.46
C ARG A 17 -3.51 -5.52 12.56
N GLY A 18 -3.64 -6.60 13.33
CA GLY A 18 -4.89 -7.34 13.53
C GLY A 18 -5.28 -8.23 12.35
N SER A 19 -4.37 -8.47 11.41
CA SER A 19 -4.64 -9.30 10.23
C SER A 19 -4.68 -10.81 10.55
N GLY A 20 -3.92 -11.27 11.55
CA GLY A 20 -3.78 -12.68 11.89
C GLY A 20 -3.16 -13.51 10.76
N GLU A 21 -3.58 -14.77 10.63
CA GLU A 21 -3.08 -15.68 9.60
C GLU A 21 -3.64 -15.35 8.22
N ILE A 22 -2.95 -14.47 7.50
CA ILE A 22 -3.25 -14.10 6.11
C ILE A 22 -2.00 -14.13 5.24
N LEU A 23 -2.21 -14.22 3.92
CA LEU A 23 -1.13 -14.09 2.95
C LEU A 23 -0.94 -12.61 2.60
N VAL A 24 0.28 -12.10 2.82
CA VAL A 24 0.66 -10.72 2.50
C VAL A 24 1.42 -10.69 1.19
N SER A 25 0.94 -9.90 0.23
CA SER A 25 1.57 -9.71 -1.08
C SER A 25 1.97 -8.24 -1.25
N PRO A 26 3.19 -7.86 -0.85
CA PRO A 26 3.68 -6.50 -0.90
C PRO A 26 4.39 -6.22 -2.23
N PHE A 27 4.05 -5.11 -2.90
CA PHE A 27 4.79 -4.62 -4.07
C PHE A 27 5.56 -3.35 -3.71
N GLY A 28 6.74 -3.16 -4.31
CA GLY A 28 7.66 -2.07 -4.04
C GLY A 28 8.86 -2.49 -3.19
N ILE A 29 9.56 -1.54 -2.60
CA ILE A 29 10.70 -1.79 -1.69
C ILE A 29 10.26 -1.68 -0.23
N ILE A 30 9.55 -0.63 0.14
CA ILE A 30 9.09 -0.38 1.51
C ILE A 30 8.06 -1.41 2.00
N PRO A 31 6.99 -1.77 1.26
CA PRO A 31 6.01 -2.74 1.74
C PRO A 31 6.54 -4.14 2.08
N PRO A 32 7.51 -4.74 1.32
CA PRO A 32 8.16 -5.99 1.73
C PRO A 32 8.93 -5.89 3.05
N ILE A 33 9.65 -4.79 3.28
CA ILE A 33 10.35 -4.54 4.55
C ILE A 33 9.33 -4.43 5.68
N ALA A 34 8.24 -3.69 5.46
CA ALA A 34 7.16 -3.50 6.42
C ALA A 34 6.44 -4.81 6.79
N ALA A 35 6.17 -5.68 5.81
CA ALA A 35 5.54 -6.97 6.06
C ALA A 35 6.44 -7.89 6.92
N ARG A 36 7.75 -7.91 6.65
CA ARG A 36 8.72 -8.62 7.49
C ARG A 36 8.82 -8.02 8.89
N LEU A 37 8.79 -6.68 9.01
CA LEU A 37 8.76 -6.00 10.32
C LEU A 37 7.51 -6.39 11.12
N ALA A 38 6.33 -6.36 10.50
CA ALA A 38 5.09 -6.77 11.15
C ALA A 38 5.15 -8.21 11.66
N ARG A 39 5.67 -9.14 10.85
CA ARG A 39 5.83 -10.55 11.24
C ARG A 39 6.79 -10.73 12.42
N LEU A 40 7.88 -9.97 12.46
CA LEU A 40 8.88 -10.04 13.55
C LEU A 40 8.40 -9.39 14.86
N THR A 41 7.37 -8.55 14.82
CA THR A 41 6.97 -7.74 15.97
C THR A 41 5.58 -8.08 16.50
N PHE A 42 4.51 -7.86 15.72
CA PHE A 42 3.15 -7.92 16.23
C PHE A 42 2.17 -8.80 15.45
N GLU A 43 2.57 -9.31 14.26
CA GLU A 43 1.76 -10.21 13.42
C GLU A 43 2.54 -11.47 13.03
N PRO A 44 2.92 -12.34 13.97
CA PRO A 44 3.81 -13.48 13.71
C PRO A 44 3.21 -14.51 12.75
N ASP A 45 1.89 -14.53 12.59
CA ASP A 45 1.16 -15.54 11.83
C ASP A 45 0.95 -15.18 10.36
N ILE A 46 1.36 -13.98 9.91
CA ILE A 46 1.25 -13.63 8.49
C ILE A 46 2.19 -14.47 7.63
N VAL A 47 1.70 -14.89 6.46
CA VAL A 47 2.50 -15.59 5.45
C VAL A 47 3.06 -14.55 4.48
N LEU A 48 4.39 -14.47 4.41
CA LEU A 48 5.09 -13.52 3.53
C LEU A 48 5.18 -14.06 2.10
N THR A 49 5.07 -13.17 1.11
CA THR A 49 5.33 -13.52 -0.29
C THR A 49 6.20 -12.47 -0.97
N ASP A 50 6.74 -12.82 -2.15
CA ASP A 50 7.43 -11.87 -3.05
C ASP A 50 6.46 -10.95 -3.82
N GLY A 51 5.17 -11.00 -3.48
CA GLY A 51 4.10 -10.29 -4.18
C GLY A 51 3.49 -11.08 -5.34
N GLU A 52 4.18 -12.09 -5.86
CA GLU A 52 3.76 -12.87 -7.04
C GLU A 52 3.45 -14.32 -6.73
N ALA A 53 4.47 -15.17 -6.61
CA ALA A 53 4.26 -16.62 -6.63
C ALA A 53 5.08 -17.39 -5.58
N ARG A 54 5.88 -16.73 -4.75
CA ARG A 54 6.75 -17.40 -3.78
C ARG A 54 6.35 -17.03 -2.36
N ALA A 55 6.19 -18.03 -1.50
CA ALA A 55 6.19 -17.81 -0.06
C ALA A 55 7.64 -17.62 0.42
N LEU A 56 7.81 -16.73 1.37
CA LEU A 56 9.12 -16.34 1.89
C LEU A 56 9.22 -16.60 3.39
N THR A 57 10.40 -17.02 3.84
CA THR A 57 10.78 -16.98 5.24
C THR A 57 10.89 -15.52 5.72
N THR A 58 11.06 -15.33 7.02
CA THR A 58 11.31 -13.99 7.58
C THR A 58 12.64 -13.40 7.10
N ASP A 59 13.62 -14.23 6.78
CA ASP A 59 14.92 -13.80 6.25
C ASP A 59 14.87 -13.45 4.75
N GLY A 60 13.74 -13.79 4.08
CA GLY A 60 13.52 -13.51 2.68
C GLY A 60 13.88 -14.67 1.74
N ASP A 61 14.25 -15.82 2.29
CA ASP A 61 14.49 -17.03 1.51
C ASP A 61 13.18 -17.63 0.99
N VAL A 62 13.24 -18.30 -0.15
CA VAL A 62 12.07 -18.95 -0.74
C VAL A 62 11.75 -20.23 0.04
N GLU A 63 10.57 -20.26 0.67
CA GLU A 63 10.04 -21.40 1.42
C GLU A 63 9.17 -22.31 0.55
N ALA A 64 8.36 -21.73 -0.33
CA ALA A 64 7.47 -22.46 -1.22
C ALA A 64 7.21 -21.69 -2.51
N TRP A 65 6.70 -22.41 -3.52
CA TRP A 65 6.28 -21.84 -4.78
C TRP A 65 4.79 -22.14 -5.03
N PHE A 66 4.04 -21.14 -5.44
CA PHE A 66 2.65 -21.26 -5.82
C PHE A 66 2.52 -21.28 -7.35
N PRO A 67 1.96 -22.32 -7.96
CA PRO A 67 1.62 -22.29 -9.37
C PRO A 67 0.71 -21.10 -9.69
N PHE A 68 0.89 -20.45 -10.82
CA PHE A 68 0.18 -19.22 -11.21
C PHE A 68 -1.34 -19.31 -11.04
N ARG A 69 -1.96 -20.46 -11.33
CA ARG A 69 -3.39 -20.69 -11.15
C ARG A 69 -3.85 -20.56 -9.69
N TYR A 70 -3.00 -20.87 -8.71
CA TYR A 70 -3.32 -20.73 -7.29
C TYR A 70 -3.49 -19.27 -6.86
N VAL A 71 -2.92 -18.32 -7.61
CA VAL A 71 -3.12 -16.89 -7.34
C VAL A 71 -4.61 -16.53 -7.42
N PHE A 72 -5.37 -17.14 -8.32
CA PHE A 72 -6.81 -16.89 -8.45
C PHE A 72 -7.62 -17.56 -7.33
N ASP A 73 -7.21 -18.74 -6.87
CA ASP A 73 -7.83 -19.40 -5.72
C ASP A 73 -7.57 -18.60 -4.44
N LEU A 74 -6.35 -18.07 -4.27
CA LEU A 74 -5.99 -17.18 -3.16
C LEU A 74 -6.77 -15.86 -3.21
N LEU A 75 -6.98 -15.28 -4.39
CA LEU A 75 -7.80 -14.08 -4.57
C LEU A 75 -9.23 -14.31 -4.05
N SER A 76 -9.84 -15.42 -4.39
CA SER A 76 -11.23 -15.74 -4.01
C SER A 76 -11.38 -16.13 -2.54
N SER A 77 -10.31 -16.51 -1.85
CA SER A 77 -10.35 -16.95 -0.45
C SER A 77 -10.67 -15.84 0.55
N GLY A 78 -10.42 -14.58 0.20
CA GLY A 78 -10.53 -13.44 1.10
C GLY A 78 -9.41 -13.33 2.15
N ARG A 79 -8.52 -14.34 2.25
CA ARG A 79 -7.44 -14.42 3.27
C ARG A 79 -6.13 -13.85 2.74
N ARG A 80 -6.19 -12.62 2.25
CA ARG A 80 -5.03 -11.93 1.68
C ARG A 80 -5.06 -10.46 2.01
N HIS A 81 -3.87 -9.84 2.13
CA HIS A 81 -3.68 -8.41 2.11
C HIS A 81 -2.64 -8.07 1.05
N VAL A 82 -3.00 -7.26 0.08
CA VAL A 82 -2.08 -6.84 -0.97
C VAL A 82 -1.75 -5.35 -0.83
N PHE A 83 -0.47 -5.01 -1.01
CA PHE A 83 -0.04 -3.64 -1.28
C PHE A 83 0.16 -3.46 -2.77
N MET A 84 -0.55 -2.53 -3.39
CA MET A 84 -0.39 -2.21 -4.81
C MET A 84 0.11 -0.77 -4.98
N MET A 85 0.75 -0.50 -6.11
CA MET A 85 1.31 0.82 -6.44
C MET A 85 0.57 1.40 -7.63
N PRO A 86 -0.54 2.12 -7.43
CA PRO A 86 -1.31 2.73 -8.50
C PRO A 86 -0.57 3.88 -9.16
N VAL A 87 -0.76 4.07 -10.46
CA VAL A 87 -0.31 5.28 -11.18
C VAL A 87 -1.32 6.41 -11.06
N GLN A 88 -2.58 6.10 -10.78
CA GLN A 88 -3.63 7.05 -10.41
C GLN A 88 -4.56 6.41 -9.38
N ILE A 89 -5.07 7.22 -8.45
CA ILE A 89 -6.09 6.86 -7.48
C ILE A 89 -7.04 8.04 -7.29
N ASP A 90 -8.36 7.78 -7.17
CA ASP A 90 -9.34 8.80 -6.88
C ASP A 90 -9.79 8.78 -5.40
N ARG A 91 -10.72 9.69 -5.07
CA ARG A 91 -11.24 9.88 -3.71
C ARG A 91 -11.92 8.65 -3.10
N PHE A 92 -12.35 7.69 -3.90
CA PHE A 92 -12.99 6.45 -3.43
C PHE A 92 -12.04 5.25 -3.43
N GLY A 93 -10.78 5.47 -3.84
CA GLY A 93 -9.80 4.39 -3.95
C GLY A 93 -9.96 3.56 -5.23
N ASN A 94 -10.71 4.04 -6.24
CA ASN A 94 -10.58 3.48 -7.57
C ASN A 94 -9.15 3.68 -8.04
N MET A 95 -8.50 2.62 -8.52
CA MET A 95 -7.09 2.67 -8.84
C MET A 95 -6.82 2.29 -10.30
N ASN A 96 -5.80 2.90 -10.88
CA ASN A 96 -5.36 2.68 -12.24
C ASN A 96 -3.93 2.09 -12.28
N LEU A 97 -3.80 0.99 -13.02
CA LEU A 97 -2.52 0.34 -13.38
C LEU A 97 -2.43 0.08 -14.90
N SER A 98 -3.39 0.54 -15.68
CA SER A 98 -3.54 0.12 -17.07
C SER A 98 -3.04 1.15 -18.07
N SER A 99 -3.56 2.38 -18.03
CA SER A 99 -3.21 3.39 -19.02
C SER A 99 -3.52 4.80 -18.52
N ILE A 100 -2.76 5.78 -18.98
CA ILE A 100 -3.03 7.21 -18.75
C ILE A 100 -3.51 7.82 -20.06
N GLY A 101 -4.60 8.58 -19.98
CA GLY A 101 -5.32 9.14 -21.13
C GLY A 101 -6.38 8.18 -21.67
N ASP A 102 -6.80 8.39 -22.91
CA ASP A 102 -7.80 7.54 -23.58
C ASP A 102 -7.29 6.09 -23.67
N HIS A 103 -8.07 5.14 -23.14
CA HIS A 103 -7.69 3.72 -23.12
C HIS A 103 -7.49 3.13 -24.52
N ALA A 104 -8.23 3.60 -25.53
CA ALA A 104 -8.08 3.13 -26.91
C ALA A 104 -6.79 3.67 -27.58
N LYS A 105 -6.28 4.83 -27.10
CA LYS A 105 -5.04 5.43 -27.57
C LYS A 105 -4.31 6.12 -26.42
N PRO A 106 -3.72 5.33 -25.49
CA PRO A 106 -3.15 5.88 -24.27
C PRO A 106 -1.92 6.74 -24.54
N LYS A 107 -1.78 7.81 -23.75
CA LYS A 107 -0.53 8.59 -23.69
C LYS A 107 0.60 7.79 -23.03
N VAL A 108 0.23 6.97 -22.01
CA VAL A 108 1.16 6.06 -21.33
C VAL A 108 0.47 4.72 -21.16
N GLN A 109 1.08 3.66 -21.67
CA GLN A 109 0.69 2.29 -21.37
C GLN A 109 1.44 1.82 -20.13
N VAL A 110 0.72 1.27 -19.17
CA VAL A 110 1.27 0.71 -17.93
C VAL A 110 1.15 -0.82 -17.98
N ILE A 111 1.42 -1.49 -16.86
CA ILE A 111 1.50 -2.97 -16.80
C ILE A 111 0.16 -3.70 -17.04
N GLY A 112 -0.97 -2.96 -17.04
CA GLY A 112 -2.31 -3.54 -17.16
C GLY A 112 -2.92 -3.90 -15.79
N SER A 113 -4.18 -4.33 -15.81
CA SER A 113 -4.95 -4.56 -14.59
C SER A 113 -4.45 -5.73 -13.75
N ARG A 114 -3.86 -6.76 -14.36
CA ARG A 114 -3.37 -7.98 -13.66
C ARG A 114 -4.43 -8.54 -12.70
N GLY A 115 -4.07 -8.77 -11.43
CA GLY A 115 -4.98 -9.22 -10.37
C GLY A 115 -5.80 -8.12 -9.68
N ALA A 116 -5.60 -6.83 -10.03
CA ALA A 116 -6.24 -5.72 -9.33
C ALA A 116 -7.78 -5.82 -9.26
N PRO A 117 -8.52 -6.20 -10.33
CA PRO A 117 -9.97 -6.33 -10.24
C PRO A 117 -10.42 -7.34 -9.17
N GLY A 118 -9.74 -8.48 -9.08
CA GLY A 118 -10.02 -9.50 -8.08
C GLY A 118 -9.55 -9.11 -6.68
N ASN A 119 -8.38 -8.49 -6.55
CA ASN A 119 -7.84 -8.05 -5.27
C ASN A 119 -8.81 -7.07 -4.58
N THR A 120 -9.23 -6.03 -5.29
CA THR A 120 -10.01 -4.93 -4.69
C THR A 120 -11.41 -5.31 -4.23
N VAL A 121 -11.98 -6.44 -4.69
CA VAL A 121 -13.34 -6.89 -4.30
C VAL A 121 -13.34 -8.07 -3.34
N ASN A 122 -12.25 -8.83 -3.24
CA ASN A 122 -12.27 -10.08 -2.46
C ASN A 122 -11.58 -9.96 -1.09
N HIS A 123 -10.64 -9.03 -0.92
CA HIS A 123 -9.86 -8.93 0.32
C HIS A 123 -9.30 -7.52 0.54
N ALA A 124 -8.75 -7.29 1.73
CA ALA A 124 -8.13 -6.02 2.08
C ALA A 124 -7.02 -5.62 1.08
N THR A 125 -7.11 -4.40 0.56
CA THR A 125 -6.15 -3.84 -0.39
C THR A 125 -5.65 -2.52 0.15
N SER A 126 -4.33 -2.40 0.31
CA SER A 126 -3.68 -1.12 0.62
C SER A 126 -2.87 -0.64 -0.57
N TYR A 127 -2.67 0.66 -0.65
CA TYR A 127 -1.90 1.27 -1.72
C TYR A 127 -0.65 1.93 -1.15
N TRP A 128 0.48 1.64 -1.77
CA TRP A 128 1.74 2.32 -1.52
C TRP A 128 2.00 3.32 -2.65
N VAL A 129 2.16 4.60 -2.30
CA VAL A 129 2.42 5.70 -3.25
C VAL A 129 3.66 6.46 -2.77
N PRO A 130 4.86 6.13 -3.27
CA PRO A 130 6.12 6.73 -2.83
C PRO A 130 6.17 8.26 -2.97
N LYS A 131 5.52 8.80 -4.00
CA LYS A 131 5.48 10.24 -4.30
C LYS A 131 4.04 10.72 -4.41
N HIS A 132 3.53 11.25 -3.32
CA HIS A 132 2.21 11.90 -3.28
C HIS A 132 2.22 13.12 -4.21
N SER A 133 1.36 13.12 -5.22
CA SER A 133 1.32 14.20 -6.21
C SER A 133 -0.02 14.28 -6.94
N PRO A 134 -0.37 15.44 -7.55
CA PRO A 134 -1.59 15.61 -8.32
C PRO A 134 -1.66 14.73 -9.59
N ARG A 135 -0.54 14.09 -9.97
CA ARG A 135 -0.51 13.12 -11.07
C ARG A 135 -1.04 11.76 -10.65
N VAL A 136 -0.88 11.42 -9.37
CA VAL A 136 -1.34 10.15 -8.79
C VAL A 136 -2.70 10.31 -8.15
N PHE A 137 -2.90 11.36 -7.34
CA PHE A 137 -4.17 11.66 -6.67
C PHE A 137 -5.02 12.54 -7.58
N VAL A 138 -5.90 11.91 -8.36
CA VAL A 138 -6.71 12.57 -9.40
C VAL A 138 -8.19 12.59 -9.00
N ASP A 139 -8.95 13.59 -9.48
CA ASP A 139 -10.40 13.64 -9.24
C ASP A 139 -11.11 12.41 -9.79
N LYS A 140 -10.64 11.92 -10.95
CA LYS A 140 -11.14 10.68 -11.60
C LYS A 140 -9.99 9.97 -12.31
N VAL A 141 -9.84 8.67 -12.08
CA VAL A 141 -8.86 7.84 -12.79
C VAL A 141 -9.24 7.70 -14.27
N ASP A 142 -8.24 7.68 -15.15
CA ASP A 142 -8.44 7.51 -16.58
C ASP A 142 -8.95 6.12 -16.95
N PHE A 143 -8.56 5.11 -16.17
CA PHE A 143 -9.02 3.73 -16.29
C PHE A 143 -9.15 3.08 -14.92
N VAL A 144 -10.23 2.33 -14.66
CA VAL A 144 -10.44 1.62 -13.40
C VAL A 144 -9.87 0.20 -13.51
N SER A 145 -8.66 -0.01 -13.02
CA SER A 145 -8.04 -1.35 -12.92
C SER A 145 -8.52 -2.11 -11.69
N GLY A 146 -8.81 -1.41 -10.61
CA GLY A 146 -9.39 -1.94 -9.38
C GLY A 146 -10.40 -0.94 -8.82
N VAL A 147 -11.51 -1.45 -8.29
CA VAL A 147 -12.63 -0.63 -7.83
C VAL A 147 -12.44 -0.12 -6.42
N GLY A 148 -12.97 1.06 -6.15
CA GLY A 148 -13.01 1.70 -4.84
C GLY A 148 -14.30 1.41 -4.06
N THR A 149 -14.46 2.12 -2.94
CA THR A 149 -15.60 1.97 -2.02
C THR A 149 -16.94 2.27 -2.66
N ASP A 150 -17.01 3.21 -3.60
CA ASP A 150 -18.23 3.59 -4.35
C ASP A 150 -18.76 2.47 -5.25
N ARG A 151 -17.95 1.44 -5.49
CA ARG A 151 -18.25 0.28 -6.34
C ARG A 151 -18.11 -1.06 -5.63
N GLY A 152 -18.16 -1.03 -4.29
CA GLY A 152 -18.05 -2.25 -3.46
C GLY A 152 -16.65 -2.81 -3.33
N GLY A 153 -15.62 -2.03 -3.65
CA GLY A 153 -14.24 -2.37 -3.36
C GLY A 153 -13.90 -2.29 -1.88
N LEU A 154 -12.79 -2.90 -1.51
CA LEU A 154 -12.29 -3.02 -0.14
C LEU A 154 -10.91 -2.34 0.03
N PRO A 155 -10.70 -1.09 -0.44
CA PRO A 155 -9.48 -0.37 -0.13
C PRO A 155 -9.41 -0.12 1.38
N LYS A 156 -8.26 -0.43 1.99
CA LYS A 156 -8.07 -0.27 3.42
C LYS A 156 -7.29 0.99 3.75
N PHE A 157 -6.09 1.11 3.21
CA PHE A 157 -5.22 2.27 3.43
C PHE A 157 -4.56 2.73 2.13
N VAL A 158 -4.23 4.02 2.09
CA VAL A 158 -3.26 4.59 1.16
C VAL A 158 -2.13 5.17 1.99
N ILE A 159 -0.92 4.64 1.81
CA ILE A 159 0.28 5.09 2.51
C ILE A 159 1.17 5.80 1.49
N THR A 160 1.65 6.99 1.84
CA THR A 160 2.48 7.81 0.96
C THR A 160 3.69 8.36 1.71
N ASN A 161 4.56 9.08 1.04
CA ASN A 161 5.63 9.84 1.69
C ASN A 161 5.14 11.01 2.55
N LEU A 162 3.86 11.40 2.48
CA LEU A 162 3.30 12.51 3.25
C LEU A 162 2.47 12.04 4.45
N GLY A 163 1.86 10.87 4.39
CA GLY A 163 1.00 10.37 5.46
C GLY A 163 0.23 9.10 5.12
N VAL A 164 -0.70 8.77 5.98
CA VAL A 164 -1.60 7.62 5.89
C VAL A 164 -3.02 8.12 5.69
N PHE A 165 -3.74 7.49 4.77
CA PHE A 165 -5.12 7.79 4.43
C PHE A 165 -5.96 6.52 4.58
N ASP A 166 -7.23 6.69 4.94
CA ASP A 166 -8.24 5.62 4.99
C ASP A 166 -9.54 6.07 4.31
N PHE A 167 -10.55 5.20 4.37
CA PHE A 167 -11.86 5.42 3.76
C PHE A 167 -12.98 5.38 4.81
N GLU A 168 -12.65 5.60 6.08
CA GLU A 168 -13.58 5.59 7.22
C GLU A 168 -14.37 6.91 7.31
N THR A 169 -15.08 7.24 6.23
CA THR A 169 -15.99 8.37 6.13
C THR A 169 -17.42 7.87 5.84
N PRO A 170 -18.47 8.65 6.13
CA PRO A 170 -19.85 8.22 5.91
C PRO A 170 -20.19 7.82 4.47
N ASN A 171 -19.49 8.39 3.48
CA ASN A 171 -19.68 8.11 2.06
C ASN A 171 -18.56 7.25 1.46
N GLY A 172 -17.63 6.73 2.29
CA GLY A 172 -16.50 5.93 1.84
C GLY A 172 -15.42 6.69 1.08
N SER A 173 -15.40 8.03 1.12
CA SER A 173 -14.34 8.83 0.51
C SER A 173 -13.07 8.79 1.35
N MET A 174 -11.93 8.98 0.69
CA MET A 174 -10.61 9.08 1.33
C MET A 174 -10.55 10.26 2.30
N ARG A 175 -9.95 10.04 3.47
CA ARG A 175 -9.57 11.09 4.43
C ARG A 175 -8.11 10.91 4.84
N VAL A 176 -7.53 11.98 5.37
CA VAL A 176 -6.22 11.90 6.02
C VAL A 176 -6.39 11.30 7.41
N ARG A 177 -5.81 10.10 7.62
CA ARG A 177 -5.79 9.42 8.92
C ARG A 177 -4.68 9.99 9.81
N SER A 178 -3.47 10.13 9.26
CA SER A 178 -2.34 10.75 9.96
C SER A 178 -1.33 11.34 9.00
N LEU A 179 -0.67 12.40 9.41
CA LEU A 179 0.45 13.01 8.69
C LEU A 179 1.78 12.46 9.22
N HIS A 180 2.75 12.28 8.34
CA HIS A 180 4.09 11.98 8.80
C HIS A 180 4.74 13.19 9.48
N PRO A 181 5.60 13.01 10.50
CA PRO A 181 6.25 14.11 11.20
C PRO A 181 6.90 15.12 10.25
N GLY A 182 6.59 16.43 10.47
CA GLY A 182 7.07 17.52 9.64
C GLY A 182 6.27 17.80 8.36
N VAL A 183 5.24 17.00 8.04
CA VAL A 183 4.32 17.29 6.93
C VAL A 183 3.21 18.22 7.40
N ARG A 184 2.85 19.18 6.55
CA ARG A 184 1.71 20.07 6.78
C ARG A 184 0.51 19.60 5.96
N ILE A 185 -0.68 19.75 6.52
CA ILE A 185 -1.93 19.38 5.82
C ILE A 185 -2.11 20.13 4.49
N ASP A 186 -1.67 21.38 4.44
CA ASP A 186 -1.74 22.19 3.21
C ASP A 186 -0.91 21.56 2.09
N GLU A 187 0.28 21.03 2.40
CA GLU A 187 1.12 20.31 1.42
C GLU A 187 0.39 19.11 0.85
N VAL A 188 -0.33 18.35 1.68
CA VAL A 188 -1.13 17.19 1.22
C VAL A 188 -2.26 17.66 0.31
N ARG A 189 -3.01 18.68 0.70
CA ARG A 189 -4.14 19.22 -0.08
C ARG A 189 -3.70 19.78 -1.43
N GLU A 190 -2.60 20.51 -1.47
CA GLU A 190 -2.04 21.07 -2.72
C GLU A 190 -1.57 19.97 -3.70
N ASN A 191 -1.23 18.80 -3.18
CA ASN A 191 -0.79 17.63 -3.97
C ASN A 191 -1.90 16.61 -4.22
N THR A 192 -3.17 16.92 -3.93
CA THR A 192 -4.33 16.04 -4.13
C THR A 192 -5.36 16.70 -5.04
N GLY A 193 -5.82 15.98 -6.05
CA GLY A 193 -6.79 16.46 -7.04
C GLY A 193 -8.25 16.48 -6.56
N PHE A 194 -8.51 16.23 -5.27
CA PHE A 194 -9.84 16.24 -4.65
C PHE A 194 -9.76 16.66 -3.19
N ASP A 195 -10.92 17.04 -2.62
CA ASP A 195 -10.99 17.48 -1.22
C ASP A 195 -10.75 16.33 -0.25
N LEU A 196 -9.95 16.59 0.78
CA LEU A 196 -9.64 15.70 1.88
C LEU A 196 -10.08 16.29 3.22
N THR A 197 -10.65 15.44 4.07
CA THR A 197 -10.94 15.74 5.49
C THR A 197 -9.92 15.07 6.39
N GLY A 198 -9.89 15.42 7.70
CA GLY A 198 -8.93 14.87 8.68
C GLY A 198 -7.57 15.56 8.60
N GLY A 199 -6.56 14.90 9.19
CA GLY A 199 -5.18 15.38 9.22
C GLY A 199 -4.76 16.00 10.56
N ASP A 200 -5.52 15.76 11.62
CA ASP A 200 -5.21 16.26 12.98
C ASP A 200 -4.21 15.34 13.71
N ASP A 201 -4.12 14.07 13.30
CA ASP A 201 -3.23 13.08 13.90
C ASP A 201 -1.89 13.00 13.19
N MET A 202 -0.85 12.61 13.95
CA MET A 202 0.47 12.33 13.41
C MET A 202 0.74 10.82 13.40
N THR A 203 1.43 10.36 12.37
CA THR A 203 1.97 8.99 12.34
C THR A 203 2.96 8.83 13.50
N ARG A 204 2.83 7.73 14.25
CA ARG A 204 3.72 7.45 15.38
C ARG A 204 5.16 7.29 14.92
N ASP A 205 6.07 7.62 15.79
CA ASP A 205 7.48 7.30 15.58
C ASP A 205 7.71 5.77 15.67
N PRO A 206 8.67 5.23 14.91
CA PRO A 206 9.23 3.91 15.14
C PRO A 206 9.76 3.77 16.57
N THR A 207 9.61 2.59 17.18
CA THR A 207 10.28 2.24 18.41
C THR A 207 11.78 2.00 18.16
N GLU A 208 12.60 1.99 19.23
CA GLU A 208 14.04 1.67 19.13
C GLU A 208 14.27 0.29 18.52
N GLU A 209 13.45 -0.70 18.89
CA GLU A 209 13.55 -2.06 18.36
C GLU A 209 13.14 -2.12 16.87
N GLU A 210 12.09 -1.41 16.47
CA GLU A 210 11.70 -1.31 15.05
C GLU A 210 12.81 -0.67 14.22
N LEU A 211 13.44 0.40 14.73
CA LEU A 211 14.57 1.04 14.05
C LEU A 211 15.76 0.09 13.92
N ARG A 212 16.09 -0.65 14.97
CA ARG A 212 17.15 -1.65 14.95
C ARG A 212 16.85 -2.73 13.90
N LEU A 213 15.63 -3.29 13.93
CA LEU A 213 15.20 -4.29 12.94
C LEU A 213 15.27 -3.76 11.51
N ILE A 214 14.76 -2.56 11.25
CA ILE A 214 14.79 -1.95 9.92
C ILE A 214 16.24 -1.78 9.43
N ARG A 215 17.09 -1.19 10.25
CA ARG A 215 18.44 -0.75 9.85
C ARG A 215 19.47 -1.88 9.78
N GLU A 216 19.37 -2.87 10.70
CA GLU A 216 20.40 -3.88 10.88
C GLU A 216 20.01 -5.24 10.31
N VAL A 217 18.71 -5.54 10.22
CA VAL A 217 18.22 -6.88 9.87
C VAL A 217 17.46 -6.90 8.54
N LEU A 218 16.49 -5.99 8.37
CA LEU A 218 15.55 -6.05 7.24
C LEU A 218 16.07 -5.32 6.01
N ASP A 219 16.79 -4.23 6.20
CA ASP A 219 17.28 -3.38 5.13
C ASP A 219 18.63 -2.72 5.48
N PRO A 220 19.68 -3.52 5.75
CA PRO A 220 21.02 -3.02 6.13
C PRO A 220 21.67 -2.19 5.03
N ASP A 221 21.26 -2.37 3.78
CA ASP A 221 21.76 -1.65 2.61
C ASP A 221 21.00 -0.35 2.32
N ASP A 222 20.07 0.06 3.20
CA ASP A 222 19.27 1.28 3.05
C ASP A 222 18.48 1.38 1.72
N ARG A 223 18.07 0.26 1.15
CA ARG A 223 17.33 0.20 -0.15
C ARG A 223 16.04 1.01 -0.13
N ARG A 224 15.36 1.11 1.03
CA ARG A 224 14.15 1.90 1.23
C ARG A 224 14.31 3.36 0.81
N LYS A 225 15.52 3.94 0.95
CA LYS A 225 15.82 5.34 0.59
C LYS A 225 15.71 5.61 -0.92
N ALA A 226 15.86 4.58 -1.74
CA ALA A 226 15.78 4.72 -3.20
C ALA A 226 14.33 4.84 -3.71
N GLU A 227 13.32 4.60 -2.86
CA GLU A 227 11.93 4.61 -3.28
C GLU A 227 11.22 5.95 -3.09
N LEU A 228 11.76 6.86 -2.24
CA LEU A 228 11.18 8.18 -1.94
C LEU A 228 11.78 9.33 -2.77
#